data_4b403ab8edb6ec570a7832c7d30a96d1
#
_entry.id   4b403ab8edb6ec570a7832c7d30a96d1
#
_cell.length_a   1.000
_cell.length_b   1.000
_cell.length_c   1.000
_cell.angle_alpha   90.00
_cell.angle_beta   90.00
_cell.angle_gamma   90.00
#
_symmetry.space_group_name_H-M   'P 1'
#
loop_
_entity.id
_entity.type
_entity.pdbx_description
1 polymer ?
#
loop_
_entity_poly.entity_id
_entity_poly.type
_entity_poly.pdbx_seq_one_letter_code
_entity_poly.pdbx_strand_id
1 'polypeptide(L)'
;MEPYALINGREGWYVAAFDPSRDDVRHFRLDRFKSATVTDERFEPRADVDPAADVDGWPRTGEVPASRRARVWISPERARWAREERTVTADLEDGAVIVERGFASLRYLVRDVLKEAGDAVVLDPDDARAAVREAAETIRAATAAVTAG
;
A
#
# COMPACT_ATOMS: atom_id res chain seq x y z
N MET A 1 8.80 14.98 16.83
CA MET A 1 8.16 14.26 15.70
C MET A 1 6.69 14.58 15.67
N GLU A 2 6.09 14.59 14.50
CA GLU A 2 4.66 14.78 14.26
C GLU A 2 4.01 13.41 14.01
N PRO A 3 3.34 12.78 14.98
CA PRO A 3 2.81 11.43 14.83
C PRO A 3 1.52 11.43 14.00
N TYR A 4 1.48 10.59 12.97
CA TYR A 4 0.34 10.47 12.05
C TYR A 4 -0.49 9.21 12.29
N ALA A 5 0.17 8.09 12.52
CA ALA A 5 -0.53 6.81 12.67
C ALA A 5 0.24 5.83 13.56
N LEU A 6 -0.51 4.95 14.20
CA LEU A 6 0.00 3.77 14.87
C LEU A 6 -0.25 2.56 13.96
N ILE A 7 0.82 1.85 13.63
CA ILE A 7 0.79 0.79 12.62
C ILE A 7 1.24 -0.52 13.26
N ASN A 8 0.43 -1.58 13.11
CA ASN A 8 0.83 -2.93 13.47
C ASN A 8 1.48 -3.59 12.26
N GLY A 9 2.79 -3.64 12.23
CA GLY A 9 3.58 -4.28 11.18
C GLY A 9 3.95 -5.72 11.54
N ARG A 10 4.65 -6.39 10.61
CA ARG A 10 5.06 -7.80 10.77
C ARG A 10 5.97 -8.04 11.99
N GLU A 11 6.77 -7.07 12.37
CA GLU A 11 7.74 -7.15 13.48
C GLU A 11 7.27 -6.42 14.75
N GLY A 12 5.99 -6.01 14.83
CA GLY A 12 5.42 -5.31 15.97
C GLY A 12 4.82 -3.95 15.62
N TRP A 13 4.61 -3.13 16.64
CA TRP A 13 3.98 -1.83 16.50
C TRP A 13 4.97 -0.72 16.12
N TYR A 14 4.53 0.15 15.22
CA TYR A 14 5.27 1.32 14.75
C TYR A 14 4.44 2.59 14.89
N VAL A 15 5.11 3.69 15.19
CA VAL A 15 4.57 5.03 14.99
C VAL A 15 5.09 5.54 13.65
N ALA A 16 4.19 5.80 12.70
CA ALA A 16 4.49 6.58 11.52
C ALA A 16 4.45 8.05 11.91
N ALA A 17 5.54 8.76 11.73
CA ALA A 17 5.65 10.16 12.09
C ALA A 17 6.50 10.93 11.08
N PHE A 18 6.16 12.19 10.87
CA PHE A 18 7.05 13.11 10.18
C PHE A 18 8.13 13.59 11.14
N ASP A 19 9.38 13.52 10.68
CA ASP A 19 10.55 14.01 11.41
C ASP A 19 10.98 15.36 10.82
N PRO A 20 10.63 16.49 11.47
CA PRO A 20 10.95 17.81 10.94
C PRO A 20 12.47 18.07 10.80
N SER A 21 13.29 17.34 11.58
CA SER A 21 14.75 17.49 11.50
C SER A 21 15.35 16.87 10.26
N ARG A 22 14.63 15.96 9.61
CA ARG A 22 15.05 15.22 8.42
C ARG A 22 14.17 15.50 7.21
N ASP A 23 13.09 16.26 7.42
CA ASP A 23 12.08 16.58 6.41
C ASP A 23 11.52 15.32 5.70
N ASP A 24 11.25 14.26 6.50
CA ASP A 24 10.87 12.95 5.97
C ASP A 24 9.93 12.19 6.91
N VAL A 25 9.11 11.29 6.32
CA VAL A 25 8.28 10.35 7.08
C VAL A 25 9.11 9.16 7.54
N ARG A 26 9.07 8.88 8.83
CA ARG A 26 9.80 7.77 9.43
C ARG A 26 8.89 6.89 10.26
N HIS A 27 9.27 5.61 10.33
CA HIS A 27 8.59 4.61 11.13
C HIS A 27 9.46 4.23 12.33
N PHE A 28 8.90 4.44 13.52
CA PHE A 28 9.60 4.19 14.78
C PHE A 28 8.96 2.99 15.47
N ARG A 29 9.71 1.94 15.68
CA ARG A 29 9.22 0.77 16.43
C ARG A 29 8.98 1.14 17.88
N LEU A 30 7.78 0.80 18.41
CA LEU A 30 7.41 1.12 19.78
C LEU A 30 8.29 0.44 20.82
N ASP A 31 8.74 -0.80 20.57
CA ASP A 31 9.61 -1.54 21.48
C ASP A 31 11.04 -0.95 21.60
N ARG A 32 11.39 -0.01 20.73
CA ARG A 32 12.67 0.71 20.74
C ARG A 32 12.58 2.09 21.39
N PHE A 33 11.41 2.51 21.83
CA PHE A 33 11.28 3.75 22.57
C PHE A 33 11.83 3.59 23.98
N LYS A 34 12.75 4.48 24.35
CA LYS A 34 13.23 4.58 25.74
C LYS A 34 12.29 5.41 26.59
N SER A 35 11.70 6.42 26.00
CA SER A 35 10.71 7.31 26.61
C SER A 35 9.91 8.01 25.54
N ALA A 36 8.70 8.43 25.86
CA ALA A 36 7.88 9.29 25.03
C ALA A 36 7.20 10.33 25.92
N THR A 37 7.16 11.57 25.48
CA THR A 37 6.48 12.67 26.17
C THR A 37 5.55 13.34 25.18
N VAL A 38 4.29 13.47 25.56
CA VAL A 38 3.33 14.27 24.80
C VAL A 38 3.55 15.72 25.16
N THR A 39 3.74 16.58 24.16
CA THR A 39 3.88 18.03 24.33
C THR A 39 2.56 18.73 24.01
N ASP A 40 2.46 20.00 24.39
CA ASP A 40 1.29 20.83 24.05
C ASP A 40 1.38 21.41 22.62
N GLU A 41 2.48 21.17 21.93
CA GLU A 41 2.66 21.57 20.53
C GLU A 41 1.68 20.81 19.63
N ARG A 42 1.02 21.57 18.75
CA ARG A 42 0.11 21.03 17.75
C ARG A 42 0.70 21.22 16.35
N PHE A 43 0.47 20.27 15.49
CA PHE A 43 0.82 20.35 14.07
C PHE A 43 -0.42 20.16 13.20
N GLU A 44 -0.41 20.72 12.00
CA GLU A 44 -1.41 20.44 10.99
C GLU A 44 -0.93 19.28 10.11
N PRO A 45 -1.74 18.21 9.96
CA PRO A 45 -1.35 17.10 9.10
C PRO A 45 -1.10 17.58 7.67
N ARG A 46 0.03 17.22 7.10
CA ARG A 46 0.41 17.56 5.73
C ARG A 46 -0.32 16.64 4.75
N ALA A 47 -0.90 17.20 3.70
CA ALA A 47 -1.69 16.45 2.72
C ALA A 47 -0.84 15.50 1.84
N ASP A 48 0.45 15.78 1.73
CA ASP A 48 1.44 15.02 0.95
C ASP A 48 2.13 13.90 1.75
N VAL A 49 1.89 13.83 3.06
CA VAL A 49 2.43 12.79 3.93
C VAL A 49 1.52 11.57 3.92
N ASP A 50 2.03 10.47 3.37
CA ASP A 50 1.41 9.15 3.49
C ASP A 50 2.07 8.38 4.64
N PRO A 51 1.39 8.24 5.79
CA PRO A 51 1.94 7.53 6.94
C PRO A 51 2.14 6.04 6.68
N ALA A 52 1.58 5.53 5.61
CA ALA A 52 1.68 4.14 5.19
C ALA A 52 2.80 3.87 4.19
N ALA A 53 3.42 4.92 3.64
CA ALA A 53 4.55 4.73 2.74
C ALA A 53 5.65 3.93 3.46
N ASP A 54 6.15 2.86 2.84
CA ASP A 54 7.33 2.10 3.29
C ASP A 54 7.18 1.10 4.46
N VAL A 55 5.97 0.79 4.94
CA VAL A 55 5.81 -0.29 5.92
C VAL A 55 5.58 -1.62 5.21
N ASP A 56 6.57 -2.53 5.31
CA ASP A 56 6.38 -3.92 4.90
C ASP A 56 5.40 -4.62 5.85
N GLY A 57 4.29 -5.09 5.28
CA GLY A 57 3.27 -5.79 6.06
C GLY A 57 2.25 -4.85 6.70
N TRP A 58 1.68 -3.95 5.91
CA TRP A 58 0.55 -3.12 6.27
C TRP A 58 -0.50 -3.86 7.10
N PRO A 59 -1.10 -3.24 8.12
CA PRO A 59 -2.00 -3.92 9.04
C PRO A 59 -3.19 -4.54 8.30
N ARG A 60 -3.45 -5.80 8.61
CA ARG A 60 -4.72 -6.47 8.29
C ARG A 60 -5.91 -5.90 9.09
N THR A 61 -5.65 -5.03 10.03
CA THR A 61 -6.65 -4.32 10.83
C THR A 61 -6.78 -2.90 10.33
N GLY A 62 -7.70 -2.72 9.41
CA GLY A 62 -8.02 -1.53 8.67
C GLY A 62 -8.39 -0.28 9.47
N GLU A 63 -7.43 0.38 10.10
CA GLU A 63 -7.64 1.64 10.79
C GLU A 63 -7.10 2.87 10.05
N VAL A 64 -6.46 2.71 8.89
CA VAL A 64 -6.41 3.83 7.93
C VAL A 64 -7.61 3.65 7.01
N PRO A 65 -8.61 4.53 7.09
CA PRO A 65 -9.75 4.43 6.19
C PRO A 65 -9.21 4.43 4.77
N ALA A 66 -9.48 3.37 4.04
CA ALA A 66 -9.24 3.36 2.61
C ALA A 66 -10.02 4.52 2.02
N SER A 67 -9.34 5.64 1.78
CA SER A 67 -9.96 6.86 1.28
C SER A 67 -10.41 6.71 -0.16
N ARG A 68 -9.88 5.69 -0.85
CA ARG A 68 -10.12 5.41 -2.27
C ARG A 68 -10.34 3.91 -2.49
N ARG A 69 -11.00 3.59 -3.59
CA ARG A 69 -11.27 2.20 -4.00
C ARG A 69 -10.78 1.97 -5.42
N ALA A 70 -10.27 0.76 -5.67
CA ALA A 70 -9.88 0.30 -6.99
C ALA A 70 -10.67 -0.96 -7.34
N ARG A 71 -11.08 -1.08 -8.59
CA ARG A 71 -11.53 -2.35 -9.15
C ARG A 71 -10.34 -3.08 -9.71
N VAL A 72 -10.17 -4.32 -9.28
CA VAL A 72 -9.01 -5.14 -9.63
C VAL A 72 -9.52 -6.46 -10.21
N TRP A 73 -9.10 -6.78 -11.42
CA TRP A 73 -9.24 -8.10 -12.00
C TRP A 73 -8.25 -9.05 -11.33
N ILE A 74 -8.72 -10.24 -11.00
CA ILE A 74 -7.91 -11.32 -10.40
C ILE A 74 -8.03 -12.55 -11.32
N SER A 75 -6.89 -13.17 -11.63
CA SER A 75 -6.82 -14.33 -12.49
C SER A 75 -7.66 -15.51 -11.99
N PRO A 76 -8.06 -16.45 -12.88
CA PRO A 76 -8.76 -17.66 -12.49
C PRO A 76 -7.99 -18.49 -11.44
N GLU A 77 -6.68 -18.53 -11.54
CA GLU A 77 -5.78 -19.26 -10.64
C GLU A 77 -5.84 -18.73 -9.21
N ARG A 78 -6.08 -17.42 -9.07
CA ARG A 78 -6.14 -16.73 -7.78
C ARG A 78 -7.56 -16.45 -7.30
N ALA A 79 -8.56 -16.66 -8.15
CA ALA A 79 -9.95 -16.30 -7.86
C ALA A 79 -10.51 -16.97 -6.61
N ARG A 80 -10.11 -18.22 -6.30
CA ARG A 80 -10.54 -18.91 -5.09
C ARG A 80 -10.15 -18.14 -3.82
N TRP A 81 -8.89 -17.73 -3.70
CA TRP A 81 -8.40 -16.96 -2.55
C TRP A 81 -8.99 -15.54 -2.51
N ALA A 82 -9.21 -14.95 -3.70
CA ALA A 82 -9.85 -13.64 -3.78
C ALA A 82 -11.29 -13.67 -3.22
N ARG A 83 -12.03 -14.77 -3.43
CA ARG A 83 -13.36 -14.94 -2.86
C ARG A 83 -13.36 -15.09 -1.33
N GLU A 84 -12.33 -15.72 -0.78
CA GLU A 84 -12.18 -15.91 0.68
C GLU A 84 -11.74 -14.63 1.40
N GLU A 85 -10.90 -13.80 0.76
CA GLU A 85 -10.23 -12.66 1.41
C GLU A 85 -10.77 -11.29 1.01
N ARG A 86 -11.50 -11.17 -0.11
CA ARG A 86 -11.84 -9.88 -0.75
C ARG A 86 -13.30 -9.80 -1.16
N THR A 87 -13.78 -8.57 -1.29
CA THR A 87 -15.12 -8.32 -1.80
C THR A 87 -15.16 -8.53 -3.31
N VAL A 88 -15.71 -9.65 -3.76
CA VAL A 88 -15.97 -9.93 -5.17
C VAL A 88 -17.18 -9.13 -5.63
N THR A 89 -17.03 -8.38 -6.73
CA THR A 89 -18.08 -7.56 -7.33
C THR A 89 -18.59 -8.14 -8.64
N ALA A 90 -17.81 -9.00 -9.31
CA ALA A 90 -18.24 -9.73 -10.50
C ALA A 90 -17.46 -11.03 -10.68
N ASP A 91 -18.12 -12.06 -11.14
CA ASP A 91 -17.54 -13.30 -11.69
C ASP A 91 -17.50 -13.20 -13.21
N LEU A 92 -16.40 -13.64 -13.83
CA LEU A 92 -16.21 -13.62 -15.28
C LEU A 92 -16.32 -15.05 -15.84
N GLU A 93 -16.67 -15.16 -17.12
CA GLU A 93 -16.91 -16.48 -17.80
C GLU A 93 -15.66 -17.37 -17.84
N ASP A 94 -14.47 -16.77 -17.86
CA ASP A 94 -13.17 -17.45 -17.83
C ASP A 94 -12.73 -17.93 -16.43
N GLY A 95 -13.57 -17.69 -15.42
CA GLY A 95 -13.30 -18.03 -14.01
C GLY A 95 -12.55 -16.97 -13.23
N ALA A 96 -12.10 -15.90 -13.87
CA ALA A 96 -11.55 -14.75 -13.19
C ALA A 96 -12.63 -14.00 -12.40
N VAL A 97 -12.22 -13.12 -11.51
CA VAL A 97 -13.14 -12.29 -10.73
C VAL A 97 -12.69 -10.83 -10.72
N ILE A 98 -13.66 -9.93 -10.49
CA ILE A 98 -13.38 -8.54 -10.18
C ILE A 98 -13.65 -8.34 -8.70
N VAL A 99 -12.68 -7.75 -8.00
CA VAL A 99 -12.80 -7.40 -6.59
C VAL A 99 -12.71 -5.88 -6.41
N GLU A 100 -13.37 -5.37 -5.38
CA GLU A 100 -13.18 -4.00 -4.92
C GLU A 100 -12.14 -3.98 -3.81
N ARG A 101 -11.06 -3.23 -4.01
CA ARG A 101 -9.96 -3.09 -3.07
C ARG A 101 -9.83 -1.64 -2.60
N GLY A 102 -9.97 -1.41 -1.30
CA GLY A 102 -9.67 -0.13 -0.69
C GLY A 102 -8.16 0.12 -0.63
N PHE A 103 -7.75 1.36 -0.85
CA PHE A 103 -6.34 1.77 -0.69
C PHE A 103 -6.24 3.20 -0.15
N ALA A 104 -5.20 3.45 0.63
CA ALA A 104 -4.90 4.77 1.16
C ALA A 104 -3.92 5.52 0.24
N SER A 105 -3.03 4.80 -0.44
CA SER A 105 -1.97 5.38 -1.25
C SER A 105 -1.76 4.60 -2.54
N LEU A 106 -1.50 5.33 -3.65
CA LEU A 106 -1.17 4.73 -4.95
C LEU A 106 0.07 3.85 -4.87
N ARG A 107 1.11 4.28 -4.16
CA ARG A 107 2.35 3.53 -3.98
C ARG A 107 2.11 2.16 -3.35
N TYR A 108 1.25 2.11 -2.32
CA TYR A 108 0.86 0.86 -1.69
C TYR A 108 0.11 -0.06 -2.65
N LEU A 109 -0.90 0.48 -3.35
CA LEU A 109 -1.67 -0.29 -4.33
C LEU A 109 -0.77 -0.86 -5.44
N VAL A 110 0.14 -0.04 -5.97
CA VAL A 110 1.12 -0.47 -6.99
C VAL A 110 1.95 -1.65 -6.49
N ARG A 111 2.53 -1.53 -5.29
CA ARG A 111 3.35 -2.60 -4.71
C ARG A 111 2.55 -3.88 -4.44
N ASP A 112 1.32 -3.73 -3.96
CA ASP A 112 0.43 -4.85 -3.67
C ASP A 112 0.01 -5.59 -4.95
N VAL A 113 -0.29 -4.85 -6.02
CA VAL A 113 -0.65 -5.45 -7.33
C VAL A 113 0.56 -6.11 -7.98
N LEU A 114 1.73 -5.49 -7.95
CA LEU A 114 2.94 -6.07 -8.55
C LEU A 114 3.42 -7.34 -7.85
N LYS A 115 3.12 -7.53 -6.56
CA LYS A 115 3.38 -8.78 -5.83
C LYS A 115 2.61 -9.97 -6.38
N GLU A 116 1.49 -9.75 -7.05
CA GLU A 116 0.67 -10.80 -7.65
C GLU A 116 1.22 -11.29 -9.01
N ALA A 117 2.36 -10.75 -9.46
CA ALA A 117 3.11 -11.22 -10.64
C ALA A 117 2.28 -11.39 -11.93
N GLY A 118 1.26 -10.56 -12.13
CA GLY A 118 0.35 -10.61 -13.29
C GLY A 118 -1.02 -11.19 -13.00
N ASP A 119 -1.22 -11.82 -11.84
CA ASP A 119 -2.52 -12.36 -11.43
C ASP A 119 -3.49 -11.29 -10.92
N ALA A 120 -3.06 -10.03 -10.84
CA ALA A 120 -3.90 -8.90 -10.50
C ALA A 120 -3.69 -7.73 -11.45
N VAL A 121 -4.77 -7.13 -11.96
CA VAL A 121 -4.74 -5.98 -12.86
C VAL A 121 -5.73 -4.93 -12.38
N VAL A 122 -5.25 -3.69 -12.19
CA VAL A 122 -6.12 -2.56 -11.84
C VAL A 122 -6.93 -2.14 -13.07
N LEU A 123 -8.24 -2.13 -12.94
CA LEU A 123 -9.18 -1.72 -13.98
C LEU A 123 -9.52 -0.23 -13.87
N ASP A 124 -9.77 0.24 -12.65
CA ASP A 124 -10.01 1.65 -12.31
C ASP A 124 -9.64 1.94 -10.83
N PRO A 125 -9.42 3.21 -10.46
CA PRO A 125 -9.46 4.41 -11.29
C PRO A 125 -8.25 4.56 -12.24
N ASP A 126 -8.37 5.46 -13.23
CA ASP A 126 -7.36 5.64 -14.29
C ASP A 126 -5.97 5.99 -13.78
N ASP A 127 -5.85 6.83 -12.75
CA ASP A 127 -4.57 7.20 -12.15
C ASP A 127 -3.90 6.00 -11.47
N ALA A 128 -4.68 5.14 -10.82
CA ALA A 128 -4.16 3.92 -10.20
C ALA A 128 -3.69 2.91 -11.27
N ARG A 129 -4.46 2.77 -12.34
CA ARG A 129 -4.08 1.93 -13.49
C ARG A 129 -2.80 2.43 -14.16
N ALA A 130 -2.69 3.76 -14.36
CA ALA A 130 -1.50 4.38 -14.93
C ALA A 130 -0.26 4.16 -14.06
N ALA A 131 -0.38 4.35 -12.74
CA ALA A 131 0.72 4.15 -11.80
C ALA A 131 1.24 2.70 -11.78
N VAL A 132 0.35 1.70 -11.83
CA VAL A 132 0.75 0.28 -11.90
C VAL A 132 1.47 -0.01 -13.23
N ARG A 133 0.97 0.52 -14.34
CA ARG A 133 1.60 0.35 -15.66
C ARG A 133 3.01 0.94 -15.69
N GLU A 134 3.17 2.17 -15.24
CA GLU A 134 4.47 2.86 -15.18
C GLU A 134 5.50 2.08 -14.34
N ALA A 135 5.08 1.58 -13.19
CA ALA A 135 5.94 0.78 -12.33
C ALA A 135 6.34 -0.56 -12.98
N ALA A 136 5.41 -1.23 -13.66
CA ALA A 136 5.69 -2.47 -14.38
C ALA A 136 6.65 -2.24 -15.57
N GLU A 137 6.48 -1.14 -16.30
CA GLU A 137 7.39 -0.74 -17.39
C GLU A 137 8.79 -0.43 -16.87
N THR A 138 8.89 0.23 -15.73
CA THR A 138 10.18 0.53 -15.06
C THR A 138 10.92 -0.76 -14.69
N ILE A 139 10.21 -1.73 -14.10
CA ILE A 139 10.79 -3.04 -13.75
C ILE A 139 11.27 -3.76 -15.01
N ARG A 140 10.44 -3.80 -16.04
CA ARG A 140 10.79 -4.45 -17.32
C ARG A 140 12.04 -3.82 -17.94
N ALA A 141 12.13 -2.49 -17.97
CA ALA A 141 13.28 -1.76 -18.51
C ALA A 141 14.57 -2.05 -17.70
N ALA A 142 14.48 -2.02 -16.37
CA ALA A 142 15.59 -2.32 -15.49
C ALA A 142 16.08 -3.77 -15.67
N THR A 143 15.18 -4.73 -15.78
CA THR A 143 15.52 -6.14 -16.00
C THR A 143 16.23 -6.32 -17.34
N ALA A 144 15.73 -5.70 -18.43
CA ALA A 144 16.35 -5.76 -19.74
C ALA A 144 17.79 -5.17 -19.72
N ALA A 145 18.01 -4.08 -19.02
CA ALA A 145 19.33 -3.44 -18.90
C ALA A 145 20.35 -4.33 -18.18
N VAL A 146 19.94 -5.02 -17.11
CA VAL A 146 20.80 -5.94 -16.32
C VAL A 146 21.15 -7.20 -17.12
N THR A 147 20.25 -7.68 -18.01
CA THR A 147 20.46 -8.90 -18.80
C THR A 147 21.35 -8.64 -20.03
N ALA A 148 21.51 -7.40 -20.46
CA ALA A 148 22.28 -7.00 -21.63
C ALA A 148 23.76 -6.66 -21.33
N GLY A 149 24.19 -6.67 -20.07
CA GLY A 149 25.55 -6.41 -19.61
C GLY A 149 26.21 -7.67 -19.05
#